data_a99af4dd5a8b322cadb515efa1689f1f
#
_entry.id   a99af4dd5a8b322cadb515efa1689f1f
#
_cell.length_a   1.000
_cell.length_b   1.000
_cell.length_c   1.000
_cell.angle_alpha   90.00
_cell.angle_beta   90.00
_cell.angle_gamma   90.00
#
_symmetry.space_group_name_H-M   'P 1'
#
loop_
_entity.id
_entity.type
_entity.pdbx_description
1 polymer ?
#
loop_
_entity_poly.entity_id
_entity_poly.type
_entity_poly.pdbx_seq_one_letter_code
_entity_poly.pdbx_strand_id
1 'polypeptide(L)'
;GAILIAMQMGLARGIFANEAGLGSAPIAAAAAKTNEPARQGLVTMTQTFIDSIIICSMTGLALVMTNTYNIPGLEGAAVTSAAFQAGLPFVPPEVVSFILMICLALFGFTTILGWNYYGERCFEYFFNRNARGLKIYRWLYILCLFIGPYMTVSAVWTIADIFNACMAVPNMIALFALSGVTAKEAHNYLKRLKEAKGNEKAMEPRPDDSDDWKTPKKAAYQKMVEQIQRNG
;
A
#
# COMPACT_ATOMS: atom_id res chain seq x y z
N GLY A 1 -25.93 -2.49 -16.93
CA GLY A 1 -25.56 -3.78 -16.40
C GLY A 1 -24.08 -4.11 -16.34
N ALA A 2 -23.55 -4.84 -17.33
CA ALA A 2 -22.20 -5.43 -17.27
C ALA A 2 -21.06 -4.41 -17.06
N ILE A 3 -21.12 -3.27 -17.74
CA ILE A 3 -20.10 -2.20 -17.61
C ILE A 3 -20.04 -1.69 -16.16
N LEU A 4 -21.18 -1.45 -15.52
CA LEU A 4 -21.23 -0.94 -14.15
C LEU A 4 -20.63 -1.95 -13.15
N ILE A 5 -20.93 -3.24 -13.33
CA ILE A 5 -20.36 -4.31 -12.51
C ILE A 5 -18.85 -4.41 -12.72
N ALA A 6 -18.39 -4.34 -13.97
CA ALA A 6 -16.95 -4.36 -14.26
C ALA A 6 -16.22 -3.14 -13.65
N MET A 7 -16.81 -1.96 -13.70
CA MET A 7 -16.28 -0.75 -13.06
C MET A 7 -16.25 -0.91 -11.53
N GLN A 8 -17.30 -1.42 -10.92
CA GLN A 8 -17.37 -1.63 -9.47
C GLN A 8 -16.31 -2.63 -9.00
N MET A 9 -16.18 -3.76 -9.69
CA MET A 9 -15.19 -4.79 -9.37
C MET A 9 -13.75 -4.29 -9.61
N GLY A 10 -13.53 -3.61 -10.73
CA GLY A 10 -12.23 -3.01 -11.05
C GLY A 10 -11.80 -1.96 -10.02
N LEU A 11 -12.73 -1.10 -9.58
CA LEU A 11 -12.46 -0.10 -8.54
C LEU A 11 -12.11 -0.76 -7.21
N ALA A 12 -12.89 -1.77 -6.77
CA ALA A 12 -12.62 -2.48 -5.52
C ALA A 12 -11.24 -3.15 -5.52
N ARG A 13 -10.88 -3.81 -6.62
CA ARG A 13 -9.56 -4.47 -6.76
C ARG A 13 -8.41 -3.45 -6.91
N GLY A 14 -8.65 -2.34 -7.61
CA GLY A 14 -7.67 -1.25 -7.74
C GLY A 14 -7.35 -0.59 -6.40
N ILE A 15 -8.35 -0.30 -5.57
CA ILE A 15 -8.17 0.23 -4.22
C ILE A 15 -7.36 -0.75 -3.36
N PHE A 16 -7.67 -2.05 -3.46
CA PHE A 16 -6.95 -3.09 -2.74
C PHE A 16 -5.47 -3.17 -3.16
N ALA A 17 -5.19 -3.16 -4.46
CA ALA A 17 -3.83 -3.30 -4.99
C ALA A 17 -2.93 -2.11 -4.63
N ASN A 18 -3.46 -0.89 -4.71
CA ASN A 18 -2.70 0.34 -4.44
C ASN A 18 -2.71 0.78 -2.98
N GLU A 19 -3.56 0.15 -2.14
CA GLU A 19 -3.82 0.59 -0.77
C GLU A 19 -4.29 2.07 -0.70
N ALA A 20 -4.71 2.63 -1.82
CA ALA A 20 -5.11 4.03 -1.94
C ALA A 20 -6.41 4.28 -1.16
N GLY A 21 -6.35 5.20 -0.21
CA GLY A 21 -7.51 5.50 0.64
C GLY A 21 -7.70 4.55 1.83
N LEU A 22 -6.86 3.53 2.02
CA LEU A 22 -6.94 2.59 3.15
C LEU A 22 -6.12 3.05 4.38
N GLY A 23 -5.16 3.97 4.22
CA GLY A 23 -4.33 4.48 5.31
C GLY A 23 -3.12 3.62 5.65
N SER A 24 -2.87 2.52 4.95
CA SER A 24 -1.69 1.66 5.12
C SER A 24 -0.43 2.23 4.46
N ALA A 25 -0.54 2.81 3.27
CA ALA A 25 0.58 3.42 2.55
C ALA A 25 1.38 4.46 3.38
N PRO A 26 0.78 5.34 4.18
CA PRO A 26 1.51 6.25 5.06
C PRO A 26 2.39 5.55 6.10
N ILE A 27 2.09 4.32 6.51
CA ILE A 27 2.90 3.55 7.48
C ILE A 27 4.26 3.21 6.87
N ALA A 28 4.28 2.76 5.61
CA ALA A 28 5.52 2.52 4.87
C ALA A 28 6.25 3.84 4.55
N ALA A 29 5.51 4.86 4.12
CA ALA A 29 6.06 6.17 3.81
C ALA A 29 6.73 6.84 5.02
N ALA A 30 6.24 6.59 6.24
CA ALA A 30 6.84 7.10 7.48
C ALA A 30 8.24 6.53 7.77
N ALA A 31 8.62 5.41 7.16
CA ALA A 31 9.97 4.84 7.27
C ALA A 31 10.98 5.46 6.28
N ALA A 32 10.52 6.30 5.35
CA ALA A 32 11.38 6.95 4.38
C ALA A 32 12.36 7.94 5.05
N LYS A 33 13.62 7.89 4.62
CA LYS A 33 14.67 8.80 5.08
C LYS A 33 14.61 10.11 4.28
N THR A 34 13.62 10.92 4.52
CA THR A 34 13.45 12.23 3.88
C THR A 34 12.97 13.27 4.90
N ASN A 35 13.43 14.51 4.74
CA ASN A 35 12.94 15.65 5.51
C ASN A 35 11.79 16.40 4.79
N GLU A 36 11.47 15.98 3.55
CA GLU A 36 10.47 16.62 2.70
C GLU A 36 9.23 15.71 2.54
N PRO A 37 8.14 15.92 3.30
CA PRO A 37 6.93 15.10 3.20
C PRO A 37 6.29 15.13 1.81
N ALA A 38 6.29 16.31 1.16
CA ALA A 38 5.72 16.46 -0.18
C ALA A 38 6.49 15.63 -1.22
N ARG A 39 7.83 15.52 -1.10
CA ARG A 39 8.65 14.65 -1.94
C ARG A 39 8.23 13.20 -1.81
N GLN A 40 8.06 12.71 -0.58
CA GLN A 40 7.62 11.34 -0.34
C GLN A 40 6.21 11.11 -0.91
N GLY A 41 5.32 12.09 -0.79
CA GLY A 41 3.98 12.04 -1.40
C GLY A 41 4.04 11.88 -2.93
N LEU A 42 4.91 12.65 -3.61
CA LEU A 42 5.12 12.54 -5.05
C LEU A 42 5.67 11.17 -5.47
N VAL A 43 6.62 10.62 -4.71
CA VAL A 43 7.14 9.26 -4.96
C VAL A 43 6.03 8.21 -4.82
N THR A 44 5.21 8.28 -3.78
CA THR A 44 4.08 7.36 -3.57
C THR A 44 3.05 7.49 -4.69
N MET A 45 2.76 8.72 -5.15
CA MET A 45 1.86 8.96 -6.28
C MET A 45 2.40 8.32 -7.58
N THR A 46 3.70 8.39 -7.83
CA THR A 46 4.34 7.76 -8.99
C THR A 46 4.20 6.24 -8.95
N GLN A 47 4.35 5.63 -7.78
CA GLN A 47 4.14 4.19 -7.58
C GLN A 47 2.71 3.78 -7.97
N THR A 48 1.70 4.50 -7.49
CA THR A 48 0.30 4.25 -7.84
C THR A 48 0.04 4.37 -9.34
N PHE A 49 0.64 5.37 -9.99
CA PHE A 49 0.54 5.53 -11.44
C PHE A 49 1.14 4.33 -12.20
N ILE A 50 2.34 3.89 -11.82
CA ILE A 50 3.00 2.75 -12.47
C ILE A 50 2.18 1.48 -12.29
N ASP A 51 1.73 1.19 -11.09
CA ASP A 51 0.96 -0.02 -10.80
C ASP A 51 -0.40 -0.02 -11.54
N SER A 52 -1.21 1.00 -11.37
CA SER A 52 -2.58 1.01 -11.92
C SER A 52 -2.64 1.31 -13.40
N ILE A 53 -1.87 2.29 -13.88
CA ILE A 53 -1.97 2.71 -15.28
C ILE A 53 -1.10 1.85 -16.18
N ILE A 54 0.11 1.50 -15.77
CA ILE A 54 1.02 0.72 -16.62
C ILE A 54 0.78 -0.77 -16.44
N ILE A 55 1.02 -1.31 -15.24
CA ILE A 55 1.03 -2.77 -15.01
C ILE A 55 -0.37 -3.37 -15.16
N CYS A 56 -1.37 -2.78 -14.52
CA CYS A 56 -2.75 -3.30 -14.62
C CYS A 56 -3.30 -3.18 -16.07
N SER A 57 -2.97 -2.10 -16.79
CA SER A 57 -3.39 -1.98 -18.20
C SER A 57 -2.71 -3.01 -19.09
N MET A 58 -1.42 -3.28 -18.89
CA MET A 58 -0.71 -4.33 -19.64
C MET A 58 -1.35 -5.70 -19.42
N THR A 59 -1.62 -6.06 -18.17
CA THR A 59 -2.27 -7.33 -17.82
C THR A 59 -3.70 -7.39 -18.40
N GLY A 60 -4.48 -6.33 -18.24
CA GLY A 60 -5.84 -6.25 -18.77
C GLY A 60 -5.90 -6.37 -20.29
N LEU A 61 -5.00 -5.71 -21.00
CA LEU A 61 -4.89 -5.83 -22.46
C LEU A 61 -4.51 -7.25 -22.88
N ALA A 62 -3.56 -7.88 -22.19
CA ALA A 62 -3.21 -9.28 -22.48
C ALA A 62 -4.41 -10.22 -22.34
N LEU A 63 -5.20 -10.06 -21.28
CA LEU A 63 -6.43 -10.84 -21.05
C LEU A 63 -7.48 -10.64 -22.15
N VAL A 64 -7.71 -9.38 -22.56
CA VAL A 64 -8.70 -9.04 -23.59
C VAL A 64 -8.26 -9.52 -24.96
N MET A 65 -7.00 -9.29 -25.34
CA MET A 65 -6.46 -9.68 -26.65
C MET A 65 -6.44 -11.19 -26.84
N THR A 66 -6.20 -11.96 -25.77
CA THR A 66 -6.18 -13.43 -25.82
C THR A 66 -7.53 -14.07 -25.57
N ASN A 67 -8.55 -13.29 -25.20
CA ASN A 67 -9.90 -13.75 -24.85
C ASN A 67 -9.95 -14.81 -23.73
N THR A 68 -8.92 -14.88 -22.90
CA THR A 68 -8.78 -15.90 -21.85
C THR A 68 -9.75 -15.69 -20.69
N TYR A 69 -10.26 -14.46 -20.52
CA TYR A 69 -11.25 -14.14 -19.49
C TYR A 69 -12.60 -14.86 -19.70
N ASN A 70 -12.86 -15.40 -20.93
CA ASN A 70 -14.05 -16.15 -21.25
C ASN A 70 -13.91 -17.68 -21.08
N ILE A 71 -12.74 -18.18 -20.65
CA ILE A 71 -12.52 -19.62 -20.48
C ILE A 71 -13.20 -20.07 -19.17
N PRO A 72 -14.23 -20.97 -19.25
CA PRO A 72 -14.92 -21.46 -18.07
C PRO A 72 -13.97 -22.20 -17.13
N GLY A 73 -14.10 -21.96 -15.81
CA GLY A 73 -13.33 -22.68 -14.79
C GLY A 73 -11.92 -22.14 -14.54
N LEU A 74 -11.47 -21.08 -15.25
CA LEU A 74 -10.24 -20.37 -14.93
C LEU A 74 -10.54 -19.17 -14.03
N GLU A 75 -9.83 -19.09 -12.92
CA GLU A 75 -9.95 -17.99 -11.96
C GLU A 75 -8.57 -17.48 -11.49
N GLY A 76 -8.51 -16.20 -11.11
CA GLY A 76 -7.32 -15.58 -10.53
C GLY A 76 -6.07 -15.68 -11.40
N ALA A 77 -4.97 -16.18 -10.84
CA ALA A 77 -3.68 -16.29 -11.52
C ALA A 77 -3.68 -17.25 -12.73
N ALA A 78 -4.58 -18.23 -12.75
CA ALA A 78 -4.68 -19.18 -13.87
C ALA A 78 -5.12 -18.49 -15.17
N VAL A 79 -6.03 -17.50 -15.09
CA VAL A 79 -6.45 -16.70 -16.24
C VAL A 79 -5.29 -15.91 -16.81
N THR A 80 -4.49 -15.29 -15.95
CA THR A 80 -3.30 -14.53 -16.35
C THR A 80 -2.25 -15.45 -16.97
N SER A 81 -2.01 -16.62 -16.38
CA SER A 81 -1.08 -17.61 -16.95
C SER A 81 -1.49 -18.05 -18.34
N ALA A 82 -2.78 -18.37 -18.54
CA ALA A 82 -3.31 -18.73 -19.85
C ALA A 82 -3.15 -17.59 -20.88
N ALA A 83 -3.38 -16.34 -20.46
CA ALA A 83 -3.22 -15.17 -21.33
C ALA A 83 -1.77 -14.99 -21.79
N PHE A 84 -0.81 -15.11 -20.89
CA PHE A 84 0.61 -14.97 -21.24
C PHE A 84 1.10 -16.14 -22.10
N GLN A 85 0.62 -17.37 -21.85
CA GLN A 85 0.91 -18.52 -22.72
C GLN A 85 0.39 -18.32 -24.15
N ALA A 86 -0.85 -17.85 -24.28
CA ALA A 86 -1.46 -17.56 -25.58
C ALA A 86 -0.81 -16.35 -26.29
N GLY A 87 -0.39 -15.35 -25.52
CA GLY A 87 0.23 -14.11 -26.05
C GLY A 87 1.71 -14.27 -26.42
N LEU A 88 2.39 -15.34 -25.97
CA LEU A 88 3.82 -15.61 -26.22
C LEU A 88 4.03 -16.95 -26.93
N PRO A 89 3.51 -17.14 -28.15
CA PRO A 89 3.53 -18.42 -28.84
C PRO A 89 4.95 -18.91 -29.20
N PHE A 90 5.95 -18.05 -29.13
CA PHE A 90 7.36 -18.36 -29.37
C PHE A 90 8.11 -18.87 -28.12
N VAL A 91 7.46 -18.86 -26.95
CA VAL A 91 8.02 -19.37 -25.69
C VAL A 91 7.25 -20.62 -25.28
N PRO A 92 7.93 -21.73 -24.90
CA PRO A 92 7.23 -22.90 -24.38
C PRO A 92 6.29 -22.57 -23.22
N PRO A 93 5.05 -23.08 -23.20
CA PRO A 93 4.05 -22.76 -22.16
C PRO A 93 4.55 -23.05 -20.73
N GLU A 94 5.38 -24.10 -20.57
CA GLU A 94 5.96 -24.50 -19.30
C GLU A 94 6.90 -23.42 -18.75
N VAL A 95 7.68 -22.78 -19.63
CA VAL A 95 8.62 -21.71 -19.28
C VAL A 95 7.85 -20.47 -18.85
N VAL A 96 6.79 -20.10 -19.57
CA VAL A 96 5.91 -18.97 -19.21
C VAL A 96 5.29 -19.23 -17.84
N SER A 97 4.73 -20.40 -17.60
CA SER A 97 4.13 -20.78 -16.31
C SER A 97 5.15 -20.74 -15.18
N PHE A 98 6.35 -21.25 -15.41
CA PHE A 98 7.42 -21.26 -14.40
C PHE A 98 7.85 -19.85 -14.02
N ILE A 99 8.04 -18.96 -14.98
CA ILE A 99 8.40 -17.56 -14.73
C ILE A 99 7.29 -16.87 -13.94
N LEU A 100 6.03 -17.03 -14.34
CA LEU A 100 4.89 -16.44 -13.62
C LEU A 100 4.76 -16.99 -12.21
N MET A 101 5.00 -18.27 -11.99
CA MET A 101 5.00 -18.89 -10.67
C MET A 101 6.05 -18.25 -9.76
N ILE A 102 7.28 -18.05 -10.26
CA ILE A 102 8.33 -17.37 -9.49
C ILE A 102 7.94 -15.94 -9.18
N CYS A 103 7.43 -15.19 -10.17
CA CYS A 103 6.97 -13.81 -9.97
C CYS A 103 5.87 -13.73 -8.89
N LEU A 104 4.88 -14.63 -8.94
CA LEU A 104 3.80 -14.70 -7.95
C LEU A 104 4.32 -15.07 -6.56
N ALA A 105 5.28 -16.01 -6.47
CA ALA A 105 5.87 -16.39 -5.19
C ALA A 105 6.64 -15.21 -4.55
N LEU A 106 7.44 -14.49 -5.33
CA LEU A 106 8.17 -13.31 -4.87
C LEU A 106 7.22 -12.18 -4.47
N PHE A 107 6.21 -11.93 -5.29
CA PHE A 107 5.20 -10.91 -5.02
C PHE A 107 4.38 -11.21 -3.76
N GLY A 108 3.92 -12.46 -3.61
CA GLY A 108 3.23 -12.92 -2.40
C GLY A 108 4.12 -12.80 -1.15
N PHE A 109 5.38 -13.19 -1.25
CA PHE A 109 6.33 -13.09 -0.15
C PHE A 109 6.54 -11.63 0.31
N THR A 110 6.77 -10.71 -0.63
CA THR A 110 6.94 -9.29 -0.30
C THR A 110 5.68 -8.67 0.29
N THR A 111 4.51 -9.06 -0.21
CA THR A 111 3.20 -8.62 0.32
C THR A 111 3.00 -9.10 1.76
N ILE A 112 3.31 -10.36 2.06
CA ILE A 112 3.24 -10.91 3.41
C ILE A 112 4.13 -10.12 4.38
N LEU A 113 5.36 -9.79 3.97
CA LEU A 113 6.27 -8.99 4.79
C LEU A 113 5.75 -7.57 5.00
N GLY A 114 5.24 -6.93 3.96
CA GLY A 114 4.69 -5.57 4.03
C GLY A 114 3.49 -5.49 4.98
N TRP A 115 2.52 -6.37 4.83
CA TRP A 115 1.34 -6.40 5.68
C TRP A 115 1.65 -6.77 7.13
N ASN A 116 2.62 -7.67 7.37
CA ASN A 116 3.08 -7.93 8.73
C ASN A 116 3.67 -6.66 9.36
N TYR A 117 4.49 -5.92 8.62
CA TYR A 117 5.06 -4.66 9.09
C TYR A 117 3.97 -3.63 9.45
N TYR A 118 2.96 -3.45 8.59
CA TYR A 118 1.84 -2.54 8.89
C TYR A 118 1.11 -2.94 10.17
N GLY A 119 0.78 -4.21 10.31
CA GLY A 119 0.11 -4.71 11.49
C GLY A 119 0.95 -4.58 12.76
N GLU A 120 2.27 -4.83 12.70
CA GLU A 120 3.18 -4.61 13.83
C GLU A 120 3.20 -3.16 14.26
N ARG A 121 3.27 -2.20 13.32
CA ARG A 121 3.26 -0.75 13.64
C ARG A 121 1.94 -0.33 14.28
N CYS A 122 0.81 -0.82 13.77
CA CYS A 122 -0.50 -0.58 14.37
C CYS A 122 -0.59 -1.18 15.79
N PHE A 123 -0.14 -2.41 15.95
CA PHE A 123 -0.14 -3.11 17.23
C PHE A 123 0.73 -2.39 18.27
N GLU A 124 1.95 -1.96 17.89
CA GLU A 124 2.83 -1.18 18.74
C GLU A 124 2.20 0.15 19.20
N TYR A 125 1.43 0.79 18.32
CA TYR A 125 0.73 2.02 18.64
C TYR A 125 -0.36 1.80 19.71
N PHE A 126 -1.18 0.77 19.55
CA PHE A 126 -2.29 0.50 20.46
C PHE A 126 -1.85 -0.09 21.81
N PHE A 127 -0.83 -0.93 21.81
CA PHE A 127 -0.39 -1.69 23.00
C PHE A 127 0.93 -1.18 23.58
N ASN A 128 1.25 0.08 23.37
CA ASN A 128 2.39 0.79 23.97
C ASN A 128 3.71 0.01 23.90
N ARG A 129 4.03 -0.57 22.73
CA ARG A 129 5.26 -1.33 22.44
C ARG A 129 5.49 -2.56 23.33
N ASN A 130 4.44 -3.20 23.79
CA ASN A 130 4.56 -4.42 24.59
C ASN A 130 5.20 -5.56 23.79
N ALA A 131 6.45 -5.92 24.15
CA ALA A 131 7.21 -6.96 23.45
C ALA A 131 6.56 -8.36 23.52
N ARG A 132 5.83 -8.68 24.61
CA ARG A 132 5.10 -9.96 24.70
C ARG A 132 3.91 -9.99 23.76
N GLY A 133 3.15 -8.91 23.73
CA GLY A 133 2.01 -8.76 22.82
C GLY A 133 2.44 -8.84 21.35
N LEU A 134 3.57 -8.22 20.99
CA LEU A 134 4.10 -8.28 19.63
C LEU A 134 4.49 -9.71 19.21
N LYS A 135 5.06 -10.51 20.13
CA LYS A 135 5.32 -11.94 19.86
C LYS A 135 4.02 -12.72 19.62
N ILE A 136 2.99 -12.47 20.41
CA ILE A 136 1.68 -13.10 20.22
C ILE A 136 1.09 -12.72 18.87
N TYR A 137 1.12 -11.44 18.49
CA TYR A 137 0.67 -10.96 17.18
C TYR A 137 1.39 -11.70 16.03
N ARG A 138 2.72 -11.84 16.09
CA ARG A 138 3.50 -12.53 15.04
C ARG A 138 3.10 -13.99 14.90
N TRP A 139 2.89 -14.69 16.02
CA TRP A 139 2.45 -16.08 15.99
C TRP A 139 1.04 -16.22 15.42
N LEU A 140 0.12 -15.32 15.79
CA LEU A 140 -1.23 -15.30 15.22
C LEU A 140 -1.19 -14.99 13.70
N TYR A 141 -0.34 -14.08 13.28
CA TYR A 141 -0.16 -13.77 11.86
C TYR A 141 0.32 -14.99 11.07
N ILE A 142 1.33 -15.70 11.57
CA ILE A 142 1.83 -16.95 10.97
C ILE A 142 0.73 -18.00 10.92
N LEU A 143 -0.05 -18.15 11.98
CA LEU A 143 -1.17 -19.09 12.02
C LEU A 143 -2.22 -18.76 10.94
N CYS A 144 -2.57 -17.49 10.79
CA CYS A 144 -3.49 -17.05 9.74
C CYS A 144 -2.95 -17.34 8.32
N LEU A 145 -1.65 -17.18 8.09
CA LEU A 145 -1.02 -17.55 6.81
C LEU A 145 -1.13 -19.05 6.52
N PHE A 146 -1.05 -19.89 7.56
CA PHE A 146 -1.23 -21.33 7.42
C PHE A 146 -2.68 -21.73 7.10
N ILE A 147 -3.65 -21.00 7.65
CA ILE A 147 -5.08 -21.26 7.46
C ILE A 147 -5.55 -20.77 6.08
N GLY A 148 -4.98 -19.66 5.59
CA GLY A 148 -5.39 -19.01 4.34
C GLY A 148 -5.56 -19.92 3.14
N PRO A 149 -4.59 -20.81 2.81
CA PRO A 149 -4.70 -21.72 1.67
C PRO A 149 -5.83 -22.75 1.74
N TYR A 150 -6.40 -22.99 2.92
CA TYR A 150 -7.54 -23.91 3.10
C TYR A 150 -8.89 -23.22 2.96
N MET A 151 -8.91 -21.90 2.86
CA MET A 151 -10.13 -21.11 2.66
C MET A 151 -10.50 -21.05 1.17
N THR A 152 -11.79 -20.90 0.89
CA THR A 152 -12.23 -20.63 -0.49
C THR A 152 -11.84 -19.21 -0.91
N VAL A 153 -11.50 -19.04 -2.19
CA VAL A 153 -11.13 -17.73 -2.77
C VAL A 153 -12.19 -16.66 -2.48
N SER A 154 -13.48 -17.03 -2.61
CA SER A 154 -14.60 -16.14 -2.32
C SER A 154 -14.64 -15.69 -0.85
N ALA A 155 -14.40 -16.60 0.10
CA ALA A 155 -14.38 -16.27 1.53
C ALA A 155 -13.22 -15.29 1.84
N VAL A 156 -12.03 -15.55 1.30
CA VAL A 156 -10.87 -14.66 1.48
C VAL A 156 -11.16 -13.26 0.96
N TRP A 157 -11.73 -13.13 -0.23
CA TRP A 157 -12.08 -11.83 -0.80
C TRP A 157 -13.16 -11.10 -0.02
N THR A 158 -14.18 -11.82 0.46
CA THR A 158 -15.23 -11.22 1.29
C THR A 158 -14.67 -10.65 2.59
N ILE A 159 -13.81 -11.40 3.28
CA ILE A 159 -13.15 -10.95 4.50
C ILE A 159 -12.26 -9.74 4.22
N ALA A 160 -11.47 -9.78 3.16
CA ALA A 160 -10.60 -8.68 2.76
C ALA A 160 -11.39 -7.41 2.46
N ASP A 161 -12.50 -7.50 1.73
CA ASP A 161 -13.34 -6.36 1.38
C ASP A 161 -13.99 -5.72 2.63
N ILE A 162 -14.42 -6.53 3.62
CA ILE A 162 -14.94 -6.02 4.90
C ILE A 162 -13.87 -5.23 5.66
N PHE A 163 -12.68 -5.79 5.81
CA PHE A 163 -11.59 -5.10 6.52
C PHE A 163 -11.11 -3.86 5.78
N ASN A 164 -11.05 -3.90 4.45
CA ASN A 164 -10.74 -2.72 3.64
C ASN A 164 -11.76 -1.60 3.85
N ALA A 165 -13.05 -1.92 3.89
CA ALA A 165 -14.09 -0.93 4.18
C ALA A 165 -13.91 -0.33 5.58
N CYS A 166 -13.58 -1.15 6.58
CA CYS A 166 -13.29 -0.68 7.94
C CYS A 166 -12.05 0.23 8.01
N MET A 167 -11.06 0.02 7.16
CA MET A 167 -9.87 0.86 7.05
C MET A 167 -10.15 2.16 6.29
N ALA A 168 -10.93 2.09 5.21
CA ALA A 168 -11.22 3.22 4.35
C ALA A 168 -11.98 4.34 5.06
N VAL A 169 -13.00 4.00 5.86
CA VAL A 169 -13.86 5.00 6.52
C VAL A 169 -13.07 5.97 7.42
N PRO A 170 -12.30 5.52 8.42
CA PRO A 170 -11.54 6.44 9.27
C PRO A 170 -10.45 7.18 8.50
N ASN A 171 -9.84 6.54 7.50
CA ASN A 171 -8.83 7.20 6.68
C ASN A 171 -9.42 8.31 5.81
N MET A 172 -10.61 8.13 5.23
CA MET A 172 -11.30 9.18 4.48
C MET A 172 -11.58 10.41 5.35
N ILE A 173 -12.01 10.20 6.59
CA ILE A 173 -12.21 11.30 7.56
C ILE A 173 -10.88 12.06 7.78
N ALA A 174 -9.79 11.33 7.99
CA ALA A 174 -8.47 11.92 8.19
C ALA A 174 -7.97 12.68 6.93
N LEU A 175 -8.19 12.15 5.73
CA LEU A 175 -7.82 12.80 4.48
C LEU A 175 -8.58 14.12 4.28
N PHE A 176 -9.89 14.16 4.55
CA PHE A 176 -10.66 15.39 4.47
C PHE A 176 -10.18 16.42 5.50
N ALA A 177 -9.94 16.00 6.74
CA ALA A 177 -9.48 16.89 7.80
C ALA A 177 -8.08 17.47 7.53
N LEU A 178 -7.19 16.69 6.89
CA LEU A 178 -5.81 17.09 6.62
C LEU A 178 -5.58 17.64 5.20
N SER A 179 -6.61 17.70 4.36
CA SER A 179 -6.48 18.14 2.97
C SER A 179 -5.85 19.53 2.81
N GLY A 180 -6.23 20.48 3.67
CA GLY A 180 -5.66 21.83 3.69
C GLY A 180 -4.18 21.84 4.08
N VAL A 181 -3.76 21.01 5.04
CA VAL A 181 -2.36 20.87 5.44
C VAL A 181 -1.53 20.29 4.30
N THR A 182 -2.03 19.24 3.67
CA THR A 182 -1.37 18.59 2.54
C THR A 182 -1.20 19.54 1.35
N ALA A 183 -2.25 20.31 1.01
CA ALA A 183 -2.19 21.30 -0.06
C ALA A 183 -1.15 22.41 0.23
N LYS A 184 -1.10 22.90 1.47
CA LYS A 184 -0.13 23.90 1.90
C LYS A 184 1.31 23.38 1.80
N GLU A 185 1.57 22.17 2.30
CA GLU A 185 2.90 21.54 2.23
C GLU A 185 3.36 21.30 0.77
N ALA A 186 2.47 20.78 -0.07
CA ALA A 186 2.76 20.58 -1.48
C ALA A 186 3.07 21.91 -2.19
N HIS A 187 2.28 22.96 -1.94
CA HIS A 187 2.50 24.29 -2.51
C HIS A 187 3.84 24.88 -2.09
N ASN A 188 4.17 24.80 -0.81
CA ASN A 188 5.44 25.31 -0.27
C ASN A 188 6.65 24.58 -0.85
N TYR A 189 6.56 23.26 -0.98
CA TYR A 189 7.61 22.44 -1.61
C TYR A 189 7.83 22.83 -3.06
N LEU A 190 6.74 22.89 -3.85
CA LEU A 190 6.82 23.23 -5.27
C LEU A 190 7.34 24.66 -5.51
N LYS A 191 6.99 25.62 -4.64
CA LYS A 191 7.50 26.98 -4.71
C LYS A 191 9.03 27.00 -4.50
N ARG A 192 9.52 26.39 -3.44
CA ARG A 192 10.98 26.28 -3.13
C ARG A 192 11.73 25.55 -4.25
N LEU A 193 11.15 24.48 -4.78
CA LEU A 193 11.75 23.72 -5.90
C LEU A 193 11.85 24.58 -7.17
N LYS A 194 10.83 25.39 -7.46
CA LYS A 194 10.85 26.32 -8.60
C LYS A 194 11.90 27.41 -8.42
N GLU A 195 12.02 27.99 -7.22
CA GLU A 195 13.03 28.99 -6.89
C GLU A 195 14.45 28.41 -7.00
N ALA A 196 14.65 27.18 -6.64
CA ALA A 196 15.90 26.41 -6.82
C ALA A 196 16.11 25.88 -8.26
N LYS A 197 15.30 26.32 -9.25
CA LYS A 197 15.39 25.89 -10.65
C LYS A 197 15.35 24.37 -10.85
N GLY A 198 14.59 23.67 -10.01
CA GLY A 198 14.46 22.22 -10.05
C GLY A 198 15.61 21.44 -9.36
N ASN A 199 16.59 22.11 -8.79
CA ASN A 199 17.68 21.47 -8.08
C ASN A 199 17.34 21.32 -6.58
N GLU A 200 16.91 20.14 -6.18
CA GLU A 200 16.52 19.84 -4.79
C GLU A 200 17.65 20.08 -3.77
N LYS A 201 18.92 19.89 -4.17
CA LYS A 201 20.09 20.12 -3.30
C LYS A 201 20.34 21.61 -3.04
N ALA A 202 19.84 22.47 -3.89
CA ALA A 202 19.94 23.92 -3.77
C ALA A 202 18.68 24.55 -3.16
N MET A 203 17.67 23.74 -2.78
CA MET A 203 16.48 24.24 -2.11
C MET A 203 16.81 24.78 -0.72
N GLU A 204 16.21 25.92 -0.40
CA GLU A 204 16.24 26.42 0.97
C GLU A 204 15.59 25.42 1.94
N PRO A 205 16.10 25.30 3.18
CA PRO A 205 15.47 24.50 4.21
C PRO A 205 14.00 24.91 4.41
N ARG A 206 13.18 23.96 4.85
CA ARG A 206 11.79 24.28 5.19
C ARG A 206 11.73 25.41 6.21
N PRO A 207 10.81 26.36 6.05
CA PRO A 207 10.58 27.39 7.07
C PRO A 207 10.27 26.80 8.47
N ASP A 208 9.71 25.59 8.50
CA ASP A 208 9.36 24.84 9.71
C ASP A 208 10.46 23.89 10.20
N ASP A 209 11.63 23.85 9.55
CA ASP A 209 12.84 23.27 10.14
C ASP A 209 13.43 24.15 11.27
N SER A 210 12.91 25.41 11.43
CA SER A 210 12.85 26.04 12.74
C SER A 210 12.16 25.07 13.70
N ASP A 211 12.76 24.75 14.79
CA ASP A 211 12.39 23.74 15.79
C ASP A 211 10.91 23.73 16.28
N ASP A 212 10.04 24.58 15.74
CA ASP A 212 8.66 24.82 16.20
C ASP A 212 7.70 23.65 15.93
N TRP A 213 7.89 22.86 14.87
CA TRP A 213 7.09 21.64 14.70
C TRP A 213 7.68 20.44 15.44
N LYS A 214 8.99 20.44 15.66
CA LYS A 214 9.69 19.43 16.49
C LYS A 214 9.46 19.70 17.97
N THR A 215 9.40 20.95 18.37
CA THR A 215 9.32 21.37 19.77
C THR A 215 7.98 21.05 20.45
N PRO A 216 6.78 21.31 19.88
CA PRO A 216 5.54 20.95 20.57
C PRO A 216 5.33 19.44 20.61
N LYS A 217 5.66 18.71 19.53
CA LYS A 217 5.56 17.25 19.50
C LYS A 217 6.66 16.58 20.34
N LYS A 218 7.87 17.13 20.32
CA LYS A 218 8.98 16.63 21.14
C LYS A 218 8.75 16.95 22.62
N ALA A 219 8.24 18.14 22.95
CA ALA A 219 7.85 18.49 24.31
C ALA A 219 6.62 17.70 24.78
N ALA A 220 5.60 17.50 23.96
CA ALA A 220 4.47 16.64 24.27
C ALA A 220 4.87 15.17 24.39
N TYR A 221 5.74 14.69 23.51
CA TYR A 221 6.30 13.34 23.57
C TYR A 221 7.21 13.15 24.79
N GLN A 222 8.07 14.12 25.12
CA GLN A 222 8.90 14.09 26.32
C GLN A 222 8.05 14.14 27.59
N LYS A 223 7.03 15.01 27.66
CA LYS A 223 6.08 15.02 28.77
C LYS A 223 5.33 13.71 28.92
N MET A 224 4.94 13.08 27.82
CA MET A 224 4.29 11.76 27.84
C MET A 224 5.25 10.66 28.32
N VAL A 225 6.52 10.69 27.89
CA VAL A 225 7.57 9.76 28.34
C VAL A 225 7.88 9.97 29.83
N GLU A 226 7.99 11.20 30.28
CA GLU A 226 8.19 11.54 31.69
C GLU A 226 7.00 11.12 32.57
N GLN A 227 5.76 11.27 32.08
CA GLN A 227 4.57 10.77 32.79
C GLN A 227 4.56 9.24 32.89
N ILE A 228 4.97 8.53 31.84
CA ILE A 228 5.07 7.08 31.84
C ILE A 228 6.17 6.61 32.80
N GLN A 229 7.31 7.32 32.87
CA GLN A 229 8.41 7.00 33.80
C GLN A 229 8.08 7.33 35.27
N ARG A 230 7.17 8.26 35.54
CA ARG A 230 6.72 8.59 36.90
C ARG A 230 5.65 7.64 37.45
N ASN A 231 4.92 6.97 36.56
CA ASN A 231 3.79 6.10 36.92
C ASN A 231 4.12 4.60 36.80
N GLY A 232 5.36 4.24 36.52
CA GLY A 232 5.89 2.89 36.51
C GLY A 232 7.01 2.73 37.53
#